data_bb2c7081aaa063eacf53e985e016ae5d
#
_entry.id   bb2c7081aaa063eacf53e985e016ae5d
#
_cell.length_a   1.000
_cell.length_b   1.000
_cell.length_c   1.000
_cell.angle_alpha   90.00
_cell.angle_beta   90.00
_cell.angle_gamma   90.00
#
_symmetry.space_group_name_H-M   'P 1'
#
loop_
_entity.id
_entity.type
_entity.pdbx_description
1 polymer ?
#
loop_
_entity_poly.entity_id
_entity_poly.type
_entity_poly.pdbx_seq_one_letter_code
_entity_poly.pdbx_strand_id
1 'polypeptide(L)'
;QGVSSAASDVYKRQIEDGDVISGGNFHAEPVAFAADQIAMALCEIGNISERRTAILVDPKMSELPAFLVKESGLNSGFMIAQVTAAALIAENRMVAHPCSVDTVPTSANQEDHVSMATHGARRLLDMAENAATVVGIELLAAAQGIEFHRPLTSSPALEQVFAIVREAAAPYASDHYFAPDIARATDGVRAGRYRAFADDLLPSA
;
A
#
# COMPACT_ATOMS: atom_id res chain seq x y z
N GLN A 1 -16.32 12.17 -39.44
CA GLN A 1 -16.79 12.39 -38.05
C GLN A 1 -15.77 11.77 -37.12
N GLY A 2 -15.03 12.64 -36.42
CA GLY A 2 -14.27 12.19 -35.27
C GLY A 2 -15.25 11.72 -34.20
N VAL A 3 -15.52 10.42 -34.17
CA VAL A 3 -16.27 9.84 -33.08
C VAL A 3 -15.36 9.90 -31.87
N SER A 4 -15.76 10.62 -30.82
CA SER A 4 -14.95 10.61 -29.59
C SER A 4 -14.87 9.19 -29.04
N SER A 5 -13.82 8.87 -28.31
CA SER A 5 -13.69 7.57 -27.64
C SER A 5 -14.93 7.18 -26.82
N ALA A 6 -15.64 8.16 -26.26
CA ALA A 6 -16.92 7.95 -25.60
C ALA A 6 -18.03 7.50 -26.55
N ALA A 7 -17.92 7.75 -27.85
CA ALA A 7 -18.95 7.35 -28.83
C ALA A 7 -18.72 5.94 -29.38
N SER A 8 -17.49 5.40 -29.33
CA SER A 8 -17.22 4.01 -29.70
C SER A 8 -17.89 3.03 -28.74
N ASP A 9 -18.09 3.44 -27.51
CA ASP A 9 -18.73 2.65 -26.45
C ASP A 9 -20.23 2.89 -26.30
N VAL A 10 -20.86 3.53 -27.28
CA VAL A 10 -22.31 3.75 -27.23
C VAL A 10 -23.04 2.43 -27.39
N TYR A 11 -23.62 1.95 -26.32
CA TYR A 11 -24.44 0.76 -26.32
C TYR A 11 -25.87 1.11 -26.74
N LYS A 12 -26.38 0.40 -27.71
CA LYS A 12 -27.78 0.57 -28.19
C LYS A 12 -28.65 -0.50 -27.57
N ARG A 13 -29.62 -0.09 -26.75
CA ARG A 13 -30.67 -0.98 -26.23
C ARG A 13 -31.95 -0.75 -26.98
N GLN A 14 -32.56 -1.84 -27.43
CA GLN A 14 -33.91 -1.85 -27.97
C GLN A 14 -34.89 -2.09 -26.81
N ILE A 15 -35.85 -1.20 -26.67
CA ILE A 15 -36.92 -1.34 -25.69
C ILE A 15 -38.20 -1.89 -26.36
N GLU A 16 -39.24 -2.21 -25.57
CA GLU A 16 -40.43 -2.90 -26.01
C GLU A 16 -41.12 -2.23 -27.19
N ASP A 17 -41.04 -0.90 -27.31
CA ASP A 17 -41.65 -0.13 -28.40
C ASP A 17 -40.80 -0.06 -29.70
N GLY A 18 -39.69 -0.79 -29.73
CA GLY A 18 -38.79 -0.79 -30.89
C GLY A 18 -37.83 0.40 -30.94
N ASP A 19 -37.90 1.31 -29.99
CA ASP A 19 -36.97 2.43 -29.90
C ASP A 19 -35.54 1.96 -29.55
N VAL A 20 -34.56 2.68 -30.07
CA VAL A 20 -33.14 2.43 -29.79
C VAL A 20 -32.58 3.58 -28.99
N ILE A 21 -32.22 3.30 -27.75
CA ILE A 21 -31.64 4.28 -26.85
C ILE A 21 -30.11 4.11 -26.84
N SER A 22 -29.40 5.20 -27.07
CA SER A 22 -27.96 5.25 -26.95
C SER A 22 -27.57 5.67 -25.53
N GLY A 23 -26.61 4.94 -24.89
CA GLY A 23 -26.05 5.27 -23.59
C GLY A 23 -24.54 5.29 -23.66
N GLY A 24 -23.88 6.13 -22.86
CA GLY A 24 -22.43 6.31 -22.87
C GLY A 24 -21.74 6.07 -21.53
N ASN A 25 -22.43 5.61 -20.51
CA ASN A 25 -21.89 5.46 -19.15
C ASN A 25 -21.24 4.09 -18.86
N PHE A 26 -20.98 3.30 -19.87
CA PHE A 26 -20.39 1.96 -19.70
C PHE A 26 -18.88 1.92 -20.00
N HIS A 27 -18.31 3.01 -20.50
CA HIS A 27 -16.87 3.11 -20.71
C HIS A 27 -16.16 3.27 -19.36
N ALA A 28 -15.18 2.40 -19.10
CA ALA A 28 -14.54 2.30 -17.79
C ALA A 28 -13.30 3.20 -17.63
N GLU A 29 -13.06 4.19 -18.50
CA GLU A 29 -11.92 5.11 -18.39
C GLU A 29 -11.87 5.87 -17.06
N PRO A 30 -12.98 6.38 -16.50
CA PRO A 30 -12.96 6.98 -15.16
C PRO A 30 -12.48 6.02 -14.07
N VAL A 31 -12.78 4.72 -14.22
CA VAL A 31 -12.29 3.67 -13.30
C VAL A 31 -10.78 3.46 -13.48
N ALA A 32 -10.27 3.48 -14.72
CA ALA A 32 -8.84 3.39 -14.99
C ALA A 32 -8.08 4.56 -14.36
N PHE A 33 -8.56 5.81 -14.52
CA PHE A 33 -7.97 6.98 -13.89
C PHE A 33 -7.98 6.89 -12.36
N ALA A 34 -9.08 6.46 -11.76
CA ALA A 34 -9.17 6.27 -10.31
C ALA A 34 -8.18 5.20 -9.83
N ALA A 35 -8.06 4.07 -10.55
CA ALA A 35 -7.11 3.01 -10.23
C ALA A 35 -5.66 3.49 -10.31
N ASP A 36 -5.30 4.30 -11.31
CA ASP A 36 -3.96 4.86 -11.45
C ASP A 36 -3.63 5.85 -10.31
N GLN A 37 -4.60 6.67 -9.90
CA GLN A 37 -4.43 7.57 -8.75
C GLN A 37 -4.21 6.79 -7.45
N ILE A 38 -4.96 5.71 -7.22
CA ILE A 38 -4.77 4.84 -6.06
C ILE A 38 -3.40 4.16 -6.11
N ALA A 39 -2.96 3.70 -7.27
CA ALA A 39 -1.63 3.10 -7.44
C ALA A 39 -0.50 4.08 -7.06
N MET A 40 -0.60 5.35 -7.49
CA MET A 40 0.36 6.40 -7.09
C MET A 40 0.34 6.64 -5.58
N ALA A 41 -0.85 6.72 -4.97
CA ALA A 41 -0.99 6.93 -3.53
C ALA A 41 -0.39 5.76 -2.71
N LEU A 42 -0.61 4.51 -3.14
CA LEU A 42 -0.02 3.33 -2.51
C LEU A 42 1.51 3.33 -2.60
N CYS A 43 2.07 3.76 -3.74
CA CYS A 43 3.52 3.93 -3.88
C CYS A 43 4.05 4.99 -2.92
N GLU A 44 3.37 6.13 -2.79
CA GLU A 44 3.83 7.22 -1.92
C GLU A 44 3.80 6.82 -0.44
N ILE A 45 2.70 6.20 0.02
CA ILE A 45 2.60 5.67 1.38
C ILE A 45 3.73 4.68 1.65
N GLY A 46 3.96 3.73 0.77
CA GLY A 46 5.01 2.74 0.92
C GLY A 46 6.42 3.35 0.87
N ASN A 47 6.66 4.33 -0.01
CA ASN A 47 7.94 5.04 -0.09
C ASN A 47 8.31 5.73 1.22
N ILE A 48 7.37 6.47 1.81
CA ILE A 48 7.59 7.17 3.08
C ILE A 48 7.83 6.16 4.21
N SER A 49 7.03 5.12 4.28
CA SER A 49 7.11 4.08 5.32
C SER A 49 8.46 3.33 5.27
N GLU A 50 8.88 2.91 4.06
CA GLU A 50 10.17 2.25 3.87
C GLU A 50 11.33 3.18 4.24
N ARG A 51 11.31 4.47 3.85
CA ARG A 51 12.36 5.42 4.24
C ARG A 51 12.45 5.63 5.75
N ARG A 52 11.33 5.66 6.46
CA ARG A 52 11.31 5.74 7.93
C ARG A 52 11.93 4.49 8.56
N THR A 53 11.60 3.31 8.05
CA THR A 53 12.23 2.06 8.48
C THR A 53 13.75 2.11 8.24
N ALA A 54 14.20 2.56 7.06
CA ALA A 54 15.60 2.69 6.73
C ALA A 54 16.36 3.65 7.68
N ILE A 55 15.71 4.77 8.06
CA ILE A 55 16.28 5.72 9.05
C ILE A 55 16.39 5.03 10.42
N LEU A 56 15.36 4.31 10.86
CA LEU A 56 15.37 3.67 12.18
C LEU A 56 16.48 2.63 12.32
N VAL A 57 16.79 1.87 11.28
CA VAL A 57 17.84 0.84 11.33
C VAL A 57 19.27 1.38 11.16
N ASP A 58 19.42 2.63 10.73
CA ASP A 58 20.72 3.29 10.57
C ASP A 58 21.10 4.02 11.86
N PRO A 59 22.15 3.57 12.57
CA PRO A 59 22.55 4.18 13.84
C PRO A 59 23.06 5.63 13.70
N LYS A 60 23.48 6.05 12.52
CA LYS A 60 23.93 7.42 12.28
C LYS A 60 22.77 8.41 12.16
N MET A 61 21.60 7.90 11.74
CA MET A 61 20.41 8.72 11.54
C MET A 61 19.46 8.69 12.73
N SER A 62 19.32 7.52 13.36
CA SER A 62 18.37 7.30 14.46
C SER A 62 18.97 7.45 15.84
N GLU A 63 20.32 7.36 15.97
CA GLU A 63 21.03 7.26 17.26
C GLU A 63 20.64 6.00 18.07
N LEU A 64 19.95 5.04 17.45
CA LEU A 64 19.59 3.75 18.01
C LEU A 64 20.65 2.70 17.69
N PRO A 65 20.66 1.53 18.37
CA PRO A 65 21.54 0.44 18.00
C PRO A 65 21.32 0.02 16.54
N ALA A 66 22.41 -0.25 15.81
CA ALA A 66 22.34 -0.67 14.41
C ALA A 66 21.36 -1.84 14.23
N PHE A 67 20.52 -1.73 13.22
CA PHE A 67 19.48 -2.73 12.92
C PHE A 67 18.53 -3.03 14.09
N LEU A 68 18.41 -2.12 15.05
CA LEU A 68 17.50 -2.22 16.20
C LEU A 68 17.70 -3.49 17.04
N VAL A 69 18.96 -3.93 17.18
CA VAL A 69 19.34 -5.07 17.99
C VAL A 69 20.59 -4.75 18.83
N LYS A 70 20.66 -5.27 20.08
CA LYS A 70 21.74 -4.91 21.01
C LYS A 70 23.13 -5.36 20.56
N GLU A 71 23.24 -6.53 19.98
CA GLU A 71 24.52 -7.11 19.57
C GLU A 71 24.54 -7.21 18.03
N SER A 72 24.51 -6.01 17.39
CA SER A 72 24.66 -5.93 15.94
C SER A 72 26.02 -6.46 15.51
N GLY A 73 26.05 -7.30 14.49
CA GLY A 73 27.27 -8.04 14.10
C GLY A 73 27.25 -9.50 14.53
N LEU A 74 26.65 -9.82 15.69
CA LEU A 74 26.26 -11.17 16.05
C LEU A 74 24.82 -11.45 15.52
N ASN A 75 23.95 -10.47 15.63
CA ASN A 75 22.58 -10.51 15.15
C ASN A 75 22.41 -9.57 13.94
N SER A 76 21.58 -9.97 13.00
CA SER A 76 21.17 -9.17 11.83
C SER A 76 20.03 -8.17 12.15
N GLY A 77 19.24 -8.48 13.17
CA GLY A 77 18.14 -7.61 13.61
C GLY A 77 17.14 -7.34 12.49
N PHE A 78 16.75 -6.07 12.35
CA PHE A 78 15.79 -5.63 11.33
C PHE A 78 16.39 -5.43 9.92
N MET A 79 17.66 -5.83 9.68
CA MET A 79 18.30 -5.69 8.37
C MET A 79 17.43 -6.29 7.26
N ILE A 80 17.05 -7.56 7.39
CA ILE A 80 16.27 -8.26 6.35
C ILE A 80 14.83 -7.76 6.27
N ALA A 81 14.24 -7.31 7.38
CA ALA A 81 12.94 -6.68 7.35
C ALA A 81 12.94 -5.38 6.52
N GLN A 82 13.97 -4.53 6.67
CA GLN A 82 14.14 -3.33 5.84
C GLN A 82 14.37 -3.70 4.36
N VAL A 83 15.18 -4.71 4.06
CA VAL A 83 15.38 -5.19 2.68
C VAL A 83 14.07 -5.71 2.09
N THR A 84 13.25 -6.41 2.88
CA THR A 84 11.92 -6.86 2.45
C THR A 84 11.02 -5.67 2.10
N ALA A 85 10.97 -4.65 2.97
CA ALA A 85 10.20 -3.43 2.69
C ALA A 85 10.67 -2.74 1.39
N ALA A 86 11.99 -2.64 1.19
CA ALA A 86 12.57 -2.06 -0.03
C ALA A 86 12.20 -2.87 -1.29
N ALA A 87 12.21 -4.20 -1.21
CA ALA A 87 11.83 -5.07 -2.32
C ALA A 87 10.34 -4.91 -2.69
N LEU A 88 9.43 -4.88 -1.70
CA LEU A 88 8.00 -4.71 -1.92
C LEU A 88 7.67 -3.34 -2.53
N ILE A 89 8.36 -2.29 -2.14
CA ILE A 89 8.19 -0.98 -2.75
C ILE A 89 8.78 -0.91 -4.16
N ALA A 90 9.89 -1.58 -4.43
CA ALA A 90 10.40 -1.70 -5.79
C ALA A 90 9.39 -2.39 -6.71
N GLU A 91 8.72 -3.45 -6.25
CA GLU A 91 7.65 -4.12 -6.98
C GLU A 91 6.46 -3.18 -7.22
N ASN A 92 5.97 -2.48 -6.19
CA ASN A 92 4.88 -1.52 -6.36
C ASN A 92 5.21 -0.42 -7.37
N ARG A 93 6.42 0.13 -7.35
CA ARG A 93 6.88 1.12 -8.34
C ARG A 93 6.86 0.57 -9.76
N MET A 94 7.24 -0.70 -9.94
CA MET A 94 7.27 -1.35 -11.24
C MET A 94 5.88 -1.51 -11.84
N VAL A 95 4.87 -1.84 -11.01
CA VAL A 95 3.50 -2.03 -11.45
C VAL A 95 2.63 -0.76 -11.40
N ALA A 96 3.18 0.36 -10.91
CA ALA A 96 2.46 1.63 -10.82
C ALA A 96 2.35 2.39 -12.14
N HIS A 97 3.00 1.91 -13.22
CA HIS A 97 2.86 2.55 -14.53
C HIS A 97 1.37 2.73 -14.86
N PRO A 98 0.93 3.95 -15.23
CA PRO A 98 -0.48 4.20 -15.50
C PRO A 98 -0.99 3.32 -16.64
N CYS A 99 -2.07 2.59 -16.42
CA CYS A 99 -2.70 1.79 -17.47
C CYS A 99 -3.76 2.55 -18.25
N SER A 100 -4.26 3.67 -17.73
CA SER A 100 -5.18 4.56 -18.43
C SER A 100 -4.55 5.29 -19.62
N VAL A 101 -3.22 5.29 -19.73
CA VAL A 101 -2.50 5.88 -20.88
C VAL A 101 -2.32 4.88 -22.05
N ASP A 102 -2.58 3.60 -21.81
CA ASP A 102 -2.47 2.55 -22.79
C ASP A 102 -3.83 2.22 -23.39
N THR A 103 -3.92 2.20 -24.70
CA THR A 103 -5.10 1.72 -25.43
C THR A 103 -4.71 1.06 -26.71
N VAL A 104 -5.46 0.02 -27.07
CA VAL A 104 -5.34 -0.65 -28.36
C VAL A 104 -6.73 -0.98 -28.88
N PRO A 105 -6.99 -0.86 -30.18
CA PRO A 105 -8.25 -1.35 -30.74
C PRO A 105 -8.42 -2.85 -30.54
N THR A 106 -9.63 -3.27 -30.19
CA THR A 106 -9.97 -4.68 -30.02
C THR A 106 -11.22 -5.04 -30.85
N SER A 107 -11.62 -6.32 -30.84
CA SER A 107 -12.84 -6.79 -31.51
C SER A 107 -12.88 -6.40 -32.99
N ALA A 108 -11.76 -6.58 -33.73
CA ALA A 108 -11.60 -6.19 -35.12
C ALA A 108 -11.90 -4.69 -35.37
N ASN A 109 -11.37 -3.83 -34.50
CA ASN A 109 -11.61 -2.38 -34.47
C ASN A 109 -13.05 -1.96 -34.16
N GLN A 110 -13.88 -2.85 -33.62
CA GLN A 110 -15.18 -2.48 -33.09
C GLN A 110 -15.04 -1.56 -31.88
N GLU A 111 -14.05 -1.87 -31.02
CA GLU A 111 -13.64 -1.07 -29.89
C GLU A 111 -12.38 -0.28 -30.28
N ASP A 112 -12.51 1.01 -30.50
CA ASP A 112 -11.39 1.87 -30.95
C ASP A 112 -10.59 2.45 -29.79
N HIS A 113 -11.17 2.50 -28.61
CA HIS A 113 -10.54 2.95 -27.37
C HIS A 113 -10.92 2.02 -26.21
N VAL A 114 -9.91 1.39 -25.63
CA VAL A 114 -10.08 0.44 -24.51
C VAL A 114 -9.43 1.01 -23.27
N SER A 115 -10.17 1.06 -22.16
CA SER A 115 -9.76 1.75 -20.93
C SER A 115 -8.67 1.04 -20.13
N MET A 116 -8.43 -0.26 -20.32
CA MET A 116 -7.56 -1.12 -19.50
C MET A 116 -7.91 -1.13 -17.99
N ALA A 117 -9.12 -0.68 -17.62
CA ALA A 117 -9.56 -0.50 -16.24
C ALA A 117 -9.51 -1.79 -15.41
N THR A 118 -9.80 -2.95 -16.00
CA THR A 118 -9.74 -4.24 -15.29
C THR A 118 -8.30 -4.56 -14.85
N HIS A 119 -7.31 -4.33 -15.71
CA HIS A 119 -5.90 -4.47 -15.35
C HIS A 119 -5.53 -3.47 -14.25
N GLY A 120 -5.91 -2.19 -14.43
CA GLY A 120 -5.69 -1.13 -13.46
C GLY A 120 -6.22 -1.46 -12.06
N ALA A 121 -7.44 -1.96 -11.98
CA ALA A 121 -8.08 -2.32 -10.72
C ALA A 121 -7.46 -3.58 -10.08
N ARG A 122 -7.16 -4.62 -10.88
CA ARG A 122 -6.63 -5.88 -10.35
C ARG A 122 -5.26 -5.73 -9.70
N ARG A 123 -4.35 -4.96 -10.28
CA ARG A 123 -3.01 -4.75 -9.71
C ARG A 123 -3.04 -4.08 -8.33
N LEU A 124 -4.10 -3.31 -8.02
CA LEU A 124 -4.23 -2.64 -6.73
C LEU A 124 -4.32 -3.61 -5.54
N LEU A 125 -4.79 -4.84 -5.75
CA LEU A 125 -4.89 -5.86 -4.70
C LEU A 125 -3.50 -6.21 -4.16
N ASP A 126 -2.57 -6.54 -5.06
CA ASP A 126 -1.19 -6.88 -4.69
C ASP A 126 -0.44 -5.66 -4.16
N MET A 127 -0.64 -4.49 -4.79
CA MET A 127 -0.04 -3.23 -4.33
C MET A 127 -0.48 -2.84 -2.91
N ALA A 128 -1.75 -3.04 -2.58
CA ALA A 128 -2.27 -2.77 -1.24
C ALA A 128 -1.71 -3.73 -0.20
N GLU A 129 -1.56 -5.01 -0.55
CA GLU A 129 -0.93 -6.01 0.31
C GLU A 129 0.54 -5.66 0.59
N ASN A 130 1.29 -5.30 -0.45
CA ASN A 130 2.67 -4.87 -0.32
C ASN A 130 2.78 -3.62 0.58
N ALA A 131 1.93 -2.61 0.37
CA ALA A 131 1.92 -1.40 1.17
C ALA A 131 1.56 -1.69 2.65
N ALA A 132 0.58 -2.56 2.91
CA ALA A 132 0.23 -2.97 4.27
C ALA A 132 1.39 -3.69 4.96
N THR A 133 2.13 -4.52 4.23
CA THR A 133 3.30 -5.23 4.76
C THR A 133 4.43 -4.26 5.10
N VAL A 134 4.70 -3.28 4.24
CA VAL A 134 5.72 -2.24 4.49
C VAL A 134 5.39 -1.42 5.72
N VAL A 135 4.12 -1.01 5.89
CA VAL A 135 3.65 -0.31 7.10
C VAL A 135 3.72 -1.22 8.33
N GLY A 136 3.41 -2.51 8.21
CA GLY A 136 3.58 -3.48 9.28
C GLY A 136 5.03 -3.58 9.76
N ILE A 137 5.99 -3.60 8.84
CA ILE A 137 7.42 -3.60 9.14
C ILE A 137 7.82 -2.28 9.85
N GLU A 138 7.34 -1.13 9.38
CA GLU A 138 7.58 0.17 10.04
C GLU A 138 7.08 0.17 11.48
N LEU A 139 5.86 -0.33 11.74
CA LEU A 139 5.28 -0.43 13.07
C LEU A 139 6.15 -1.30 14.01
N LEU A 140 6.62 -2.45 13.52
CA LEU A 140 7.53 -3.32 14.29
C LEU A 140 8.87 -2.63 14.58
N ALA A 141 9.46 -1.95 13.58
CA ALA A 141 10.70 -1.22 13.74
C ALA A 141 10.56 -0.05 14.72
N ALA A 142 9.47 0.73 14.61
CA ALA A 142 9.19 1.84 15.50
C ALA A 142 8.97 1.36 16.96
N ALA A 143 8.21 0.29 17.15
CA ALA A 143 8.02 -0.31 18.47
C ALA A 143 9.33 -0.81 19.06
N GLN A 144 10.20 -1.42 18.23
CA GLN A 144 11.51 -1.85 18.67
C GLN A 144 12.43 -0.66 19.02
N GLY A 145 12.36 0.45 18.28
CA GLY A 145 13.07 1.68 18.59
C GLY A 145 12.64 2.26 19.96
N ILE A 146 11.35 2.25 20.26
CA ILE A 146 10.81 2.70 21.56
C ILE A 146 11.38 1.89 22.73
N GLU A 147 11.61 0.57 22.57
CA GLU A 147 12.22 -0.25 23.62
C GLU A 147 13.57 0.26 24.09
N PHE A 148 14.37 0.82 23.19
CA PHE A 148 15.69 1.36 23.54
C PHE A 148 15.62 2.68 24.31
N HIS A 149 14.47 3.35 24.30
CA HIS A 149 14.23 4.57 25.06
C HIS A 149 13.59 4.33 26.44
N ARG A 150 13.21 3.08 26.75
CA ARG A 150 12.64 2.77 28.07
C ARG A 150 13.65 3.10 29.20
N PRO A 151 13.24 3.69 30.35
CA PRO A 151 11.84 3.80 30.84
C PRO A 151 11.07 5.05 30.38
N LEU A 152 11.57 5.83 29.43
CA LEU A 152 10.81 6.95 28.90
C LEU A 152 9.52 6.44 28.23
N THR A 153 8.44 7.21 28.36
CA THR A 153 7.14 6.89 27.79
C THR A 153 6.72 7.94 26.78
N SER A 154 5.95 7.53 25.79
CA SER A 154 5.35 8.40 24.78
C SER A 154 3.99 8.94 25.27
N SER A 155 3.20 9.54 24.37
CA SER A 155 1.83 9.95 24.69
C SER A 155 0.95 8.73 25.00
N PRO A 156 -0.13 8.89 25.80
CA PRO A 156 -1.02 7.77 26.12
C PRO A 156 -1.58 7.05 24.87
N ALA A 157 -1.90 7.78 23.81
CA ALA A 157 -2.37 7.20 22.55
C ALA A 157 -1.29 6.35 21.87
N LEU A 158 -0.04 6.83 21.81
CA LEU A 158 1.07 6.07 21.22
C LEU A 158 1.46 4.86 22.06
N GLU A 159 1.34 4.92 23.40
CA GLU A 159 1.56 3.73 24.23
C GLU A 159 0.48 2.66 24.01
N GLN A 160 -0.75 3.04 23.68
CA GLN A 160 -1.79 2.08 23.28
C GLN A 160 -1.46 1.45 21.92
N VAL A 161 -1.03 2.24 20.93
CA VAL A 161 -0.55 1.71 19.64
C VAL A 161 0.62 0.75 19.84
N PHE A 162 1.58 1.13 20.67
CA PHE A 162 2.72 0.28 21.04
C PHE A 162 2.25 -1.06 21.63
N ALA A 163 1.30 -1.04 22.56
CA ALA A 163 0.74 -2.26 23.14
C ALA A 163 0.10 -3.18 22.08
N ILE A 164 -0.66 -2.62 21.13
CA ILE A 164 -1.24 -3.37 20.02
C ILE A 164 -0.15 -4.03 19.16
N VAL A 165 0.94 -3.32 18.87
CA VAL A 165 2.05 -3.89 18.10
C VAL A 165 2.72 -5.01 18.89
N ARG A 166 2.84 -4.87 20.22
CA ARG A 166 3.43 -5.90 21.09
C ARG A 166 2.56 -7.16 21.26
N GLU A 167 1.26 -7.07 21.00
CA GLU A 167 0.42 -8.27 20.86
C GLU A 167 0.79 -9.08 19.60
N ALA A 168 1.21 -8.40 18.53
CA ALA A 168 1.64 -9.06 17.29
C ALA A 168 3.04 -9.66 17.39
N ALA A 169 3.98 -8.98 18.07
CA ALA A 169 5.37 -9.40 18.15
C ALA A 169 6.02 -9.00 19.48
N ALA A 170 6.73 -9.92 20.11
CA ALA A 170 7.56 -9.63 21.26
C ALA A 170 8.75 -8.70 20.91
N PRO A 171 9.40 -8.05 21.89
CA PRO A 171 10.63 -7.32 21.62
C PRO A 171 11.71 -8.19 20.96
N TYR A 172 12.37 -7.63 19.95
CA TYR A 172 13.39 -8.35 19.18
C TYR A 172 14.71 -8.39 19.98
N ALA A 173 14.96 -9.48 20.66
CA ALA A 173 16.16 -9.65 21.49
C ALA A 173 17.33 -10.27 20.71
N SER A 174 17.06 -11.20 19.82
CA SER A 174 18.02 -11.92 18.98
C SER A 174 17.39 -12.40 17.70
N ASP A 175 18.21 -12.76 16.72
CA ASP A 175 17.73 -13.27 15.43
C ASP A 175 16.84 -14.51 15.62
N HIS A 176 15.69 -14.50 14.93
CA HIS A 176 14.73 -15.57 14.88
C HIS A 176 13.97 -15.57 13.54
N TYR A 177 13.13 -16.55 13.30
CA TYR A 177 12.27 -16.57 12.11
C TYR A 177 11.20 -15.48 12.21
N PHE A 178 11.45 -14.34 11.55
CA PHE A 178 10.71 -13.10 11.73
C PHE A 178 9.46 -12.95 10.83
N ALA A 179 9.31 -13.79 9.81
CA ALA A 179 8.16 -13.70 8.89
C ALA A 179 6.79 -13.79 9.58
N PRO A 180 6.57 -14.62 10.63
CA PRO A 180 5.28 -14.64 11.34
C PRO A 180 4.96 -13.33 12.07
N ASP A 181 5.96 -12.62 12.57
CA ASP A 181 5.77 -11.33 13.25
C ASP A 181 5.36 -10.26 12.24
N ILE A 182 6.02 -10.22 11.08
CA ILE A 182 5.65 -9.35 9.98
C ILE A 182 4.23 -9.65 9.50
N ALA A 183 3.87 -10.92 9.33
CA ALA A 183 2.52 -11.31 8.91
C ALA A 183 1.45 -10.82 9.88
N ARG A 184 1.63 -11.01 11.20
CA ARG A 184 0.68 -10.54 12.21
C ARG A 184 0.57 -9.01 12.25
N ALA A 185 1.69 -8.29 12.09
CA ALA A 185 1.67 -6.84 12.01
C ALA A 185 0.93 -6.36 10.74
N THR A 186 1.16 -7.01 9.59
CA THR A 186 0.44 -6.76 8.33
C THR A 186 -1.06 -6.98 8.50
N ASP A 187 -1.47 -8.08 9.13
CA ASP A 187 -2.88 -8.38 9.40
C ASP A 187 -3.51 -7.31 10.32
N GLY A 188 -2.76 -6.77 11.28
CA GLY A 188 -3.20 -5.66 12.11
C GLY A 188 -3.49 -4.38 11.32
N VAL A 189 -2.63 -4.06 10.33
CA VAL A 189 -2.83 -2.93 9.42
C VAL A 189 -4.08 -3.17 8.56
N ARG A 190 -4.20 -4.33 7.93
CA ARG A 190 -5.34 -4.71 7.07
C ARG A 190 -6.67 -4.70 7.81
N ALA A 191 -6.66 -5.14 9.06
CA ALA A 191 -7.84 -5.13 9.92
C ALA A 191 -8.21 -3.72 10.45
N GLY A 192 -7.41 -2.69 10.15
CA GLY A 192 -7.66 -1.33 10.59
C GLY A 192 -7.53 -1.12 12.11
N ARG A 193 -6.72 -1.95 12.81
CA ARG A 193 -6.58 -1.90 14.28
C ARG A 193 -6.08 -0.55 14.81
N TYR A 194 -5.47 0.25 13.95
CA TYR A 194 -4.90 1.55 14.31
C TYR A 194 -5.80 2.72 13.92
N ARG A 195 -6.93 2.47 13.26
CA ARG A 195 -7.81 3.52 12.69
C ARG A 195 -8.35 4.47 13.78
N ALA A 196 -8.76 3.96 14.91
CA ALA A 196 -9.31 4.77 16.00
C ALA A 196 -8.34 5.84 16.55
N PHE A 197 -7.04 5.71 16.31
CA PHE A 197 -6.04 6.69 16.70
C PHE A 197 -5.83 7.81 15.70
N ALA A 198 -6.48 7.74 14.54
CA ALA A 198 -6.38 8.71 13.45
C ALA A 198 -7.73 9.33 13.07
N ASP A 199 -8.82 9.05 13.80
CA ASP A 199 -10.16 9.53 13.47
C ASP A 199 -10.24 11.07 13.40
N ASP A 200 -9.51 11.78 14.27
CA ASP A 200 -9.42 13.24 14.26
C ASP A 200 -8.55 13.82 13.13
N LEU A 201 -7.77 12.97 12.46
CA LEU A 201 -6.86 13.37 11.37
C LEU A 201 -7.46 13.11 9.99
N LEU A 202 -8.48 12.27 9.92
CA LEU A 202 -9.13 11.93 8.66
C LEU A 202 -10.27 12.90 8.36
N PRO A 203 -10.44 13.34 7.09
CA PRO A 203 -11.62 14.11 6.71
C PRO A 203 -12.88 13.33 7.09
N SER A 204 -13.82 14.01 7.75
CA SER A 204 -15.15 13.43 7.97
C SER A 204 -15.76 13.07 6.62
N ALA A 205 -16.23 11.83 6.47
CA ALA A 205 -16.91 11.36 5.27
C ALA A 205 -18.25 12.08 5.04
#